data_0cb6ce817987d441c9481b15c4e8f903
#
_entry.id   0cb6ce817987d441c9481b15c4e8f903
#
_cell.length_a   1.000
_cell.length_b   1.000
_cell.length_c   1.000
_cell.angle_alpha   90.00
_cell.angle_beta   90.00
_cell.angle_gamma   90.00
#
_symmetry.space_group_name_H-M   'P 1'
#
loop_
_entity.id
_entity.type
_entity.pdbx_description
1 polymer ?
#
loop_
_entity_poly.entity_id
_entity_poly.type
_entity_poly.pdbx_seq_one_letter_code
_entity_poly.pdbx_strand_id
1 'polypeptide(L)'
;MNKKYTLISISILTALYSQQSLADLHSQCLLGVPHFTGEVVKGDANNLPVYIEADKAEINQPTQAIYQGNVDLKQGNRHLVGNSVEVKQTGEGNQTQRWAYLRGGFDYKDNQINLLGNDASFNLDSKNGNVTDADYQLVGRQGRGKAQEIELGDDYRLMKNATFTSCLPDDNAWAVDASEIRQHIKEEYAEFWHARFKVLGVPVFYTPYLQLPIGDRRRSGLLMPTVGHSSRDGYWYKQPIYWNI
;
A
#
# COMPACT_ATOMS: atom_id res chain seq x y z
N MET A 1 17.70 14.87 64.84
CA MET A 1 18.34 15.52 63.70
C MET A 1 18.13 14.62 62.46
N ASN A 2 17.51 15.19 61.43
CA ASN A 2 17.50 14.79 59.99
C ASN A 2 16.68 13.55 59.57
N LYS A 3 15.36 13.63 59.69
CA LYS A 3 14.41 12.77 58.92
C LYS A 3 13.76 13.48 57.74
N LYS A 4 14.18 14.71 57.37
CA LYS A 4 13.53 15.51 56.32
C LYS A 4 14.18 15.45 54.94
N TYR A 5 15.35 14.84 54.78
CA TYR A 5 16.06 14.83 53.47
C TYR A 5 15.89 13.52 52.66
N THR A 6 15.34 12.44 53.31
CA THR A 6 15.16 11.14 52.64
C THR A 6 13.91 11.06 51.79
N LEU A 7 12.92 11.93 52.01
CA LEU A 7 11.66 11.93 51.25
C LEU A 7 11.73 12.71 49.92
N ILE A 8 12.68 13.67 49.80
CA ILE A 8 12.84 14.47 48.57
C ILE A 8 13.62 13.68 47.51
N SER A 9 14.51 12.78 47.90
CA SER A 9 15.34 11.99 47.01
C SER A 9 14.55 10.88 46.28
N ILE A 10 13.48 10.38 46.87
CA ILE A 10 12.64 9.32 46.26
C ILE A 10 11.68 9.87 45.24
N SER A 11 11.22 11.13 45.43
CA SER A 11 10.28 11.78 44.48
C SER A 11 10.93 12.21 43.16
N ILE A 12 12.24 12.42 43.13
CA ILE A 12 12.99 12.81 41.93
C ILE A 12 13.34 11.57 41.08
N LEU A 13 13.54 10.39 41.70
CA LEU A 13 13.83 9.16 40.94
C LEU A 13 12.61 8.60 40.23
N THR A 14 11.38 8.83 40.69
CA THR A 14 10.15 8.35 40.03
C THR A 14 9.74 9.23 38.83
N ALA A 15 10.21 10.49 38.78
CA ALA A 15 9.93 11.38 37.63
C ALA A 15 10.81 11.10 36.39
N LEU A 16 11.89 10.35 36.55
CA LEU A 16 12.81 10.02 35.42
C LEU A 16 12.40 8.73 34.68
N TYR A 17 11.47 7.94 35.22
CA TYR A 17 11.01 6.70 34.55
C TYR A 17 9.77 6.87 33.65
N SER A 18 9.17 8.06 33.58
CA SER A 18 7.93 8.27 32.81
C SER A 18 8.12 8.86 31.41
N GLN A 19 9.36 8.99 30.91
CA GLN A 19 9.60 9.59 29.59
C GLN A 19 9.87 8.59 28.46
N GLN A 20 9.80 7.28 28.71
CA GLN A 20 10.08 6.29 27.67
C GLN A 20 8.88 5.88 26.82
N SER A 21 7.65 6.29 27.16
CA SER A 21 6.45 5.81 26.45
C SER A 21 5.98 6.67 25.28
N LEU A 22 6.53 7.87 25.07
CA LEU A 22 6.13 8.75 23.97
C LEU A 22 7.06 8.68 22.73
N ALA A 23 8.25 8.08 22.89
CA ALA A 23 9.18 7.92 21.78
C ALA A 23 8.85 6.69 20.89
N ASP A 24 8.09 5.72 21.41
CA ASP A 24 7.84 4.46 20.74
C ASP A 24 6.69 4.55 19.71
N LEU A 25 5.72 5.45 19.91
CA LEU A 25 4.63 5.67 18.97
C LEU A 25 5.10 6.32 17.64
N HIS A 26 6.17 7.10 17.68
CA HIS A 26 6.68 7.78 16.47
C HIS A 26 7.56 6.87 15.63
N SER A 27 8.18 5.86 16.24
CA SER A 27 9.00 4.88 15.53
C SER A 27 8.17 3.84 14.80
N GLN A 28 6.98 3.49 15.28
CA GLN A 28 6.16 2.43 14.71
C GLN A 28 5.57 2.79 13.34
N CYS A 29 5.13 4.03 13.12
CA CYS A 29 4.69 4.48 11.80
C CYS A 29 5.85 4.76 10.83
N LEU A 30 7.08 4.89 11.31
CA LEU A 30 8.28 5.12 10.50
C LEU A 30 9.00 3.83 10.10
N LEU A 31 8.86 2.76 10.89
CA LEU A 31 9.51 1.47 10.61
C LEU A 31 8.84 0.66 9.50
N GLY A 32 7.65 1.08 9.06
CA GLY A 32 7.02 0.66 7.82
C GLY A 32 6.83 -0.84 7.66
N VAL A 33 6.52 -1.16 6.45
CA VAL A 33 6.27 -2.49 5.92
C VAL A 33 7.50 -3.39 6.08
N PRO A 34 7.36 -4.65 6.50
CA PRO A 34 8.45 -5.61 6.51
C PRO A 34 9.20 -5.63 5.18
N HIS A 35 10.52 -5.65 5.24
CA HIS A 35 11.32 -5.80 4.02
C HIS A 35 11.00 -7.14 3.36
N PHE A 36 10.99 -7.15 2.02
CA PHE A 36 10.91 -8.38 1.27
C PHE A 36 12.11 -9.27 1.61
N THR A 37 11.84 -10.47 2.08
CA THR A 37 12.87 -11.46 2.48
C THR A 37 13.03 -12.58 1.45
N GLY A 38 12.30 -12.52 0.34
CA GLY A 38 12.38 -13.51 -0.74
C GLY A 38 13.63 -13.33 -1.61
N GLU A 39 13.92 -14.33 -2.42
CA GLU A 39 15.03 -14.29 -3.37
C GLU A 39 14.73 -13.24 -4.46
N VAL A 40 15.64 -12.28 -4.61
CA VAL A 40 15.55 -11.28 -5.68
C VAL A 40 16.06 -11.88 -6.97
N VAL A 41 15.17 -12.23 -7.86
CA VAL A 41 15.53 -12.77 -9.18
C VAL A 41 16.01 -11.63 -10.07
N LYS A 42 17.24 -11.75 -10.59
CA LYS A 42 17.79 -10.80 -11.56
C LYS A 42 17.26 -11.11 -12.95
N GLY A 43 16.70 -10.10 -13.61
CA GLY A 43 16.16 -10.20 -14.97
C GLY A 43 14.67 -9.94 -15.06
N ASP A 44 14.12 -10.01 -16.27
CA ASP A 44 12.69 -9.87 -16.49
C ASP A 44 11.98 -11.18 -16.08
N ALA A 45 11.18 -11.11 -15.02
CA ALA A 45 10.41 -12.25 -14.52
C ALA A 45 9.50 -12.86 -15.61
N ASN A 46 9.08 -12.09 -16.61
CA ASN A 46 8.22 -12.59 -17.69
C ASN A 46 8.89 -13.64 -18.58
N ASN A 47 10.22 -13.69 -18.60
CA ASN A 47 11.00 -14.66 -19.37
C ASN A 47 11.33 -15.92 -18.56
N LEU A 48 10.92 -16.00 -17.29
CA LEU A 48 11.14 -17.16 -16.45
C LEU A 48 9.99 -18.17 -16.58
N PRO A 49 10.26 -19.46 -16.39
CA PRO A 49 9.21 -20.46 -16.41
C PRO A 49 8.17 -20.23 -15.32
N VAL A 50 6.93 -20.52 -15.64
CA VAL A 50 5.81 -20.52 -14.70
C VAL A 50 5.62 -21.94 -14.17
N TYR A 51 5.63 -22.10 -12.86
CA TYR A 51 5.31 -23.34 -12.17
C TYR A 51 3.92 -23.19 -11.56
N ILE A 52 3.04 -24.15 -11.82
CA ILE A 52 1.66 -24.14 -11.30
C ILE A 52 1.39 -25.50 -10.67
N GLU A 53 0.95 -25.48 -9.42
CA GLU A 53 0.43 -26.62 -8.68
C GLU A 53 -1.04 -26.34 -8.35
N ALA A 54 -1.91 -27.34 -8.48
CA ALA A 54 -3.34 -27.24 -8.17
C ALA A 54 -3.93 -28.62 -7.91
N ASP A 55 -5.05 -28.70 -7.19
CA ASP A 55 -5.76 -29.97 -6.96
C ASP A 55 -6.36 -30.53 -8.26
N LYS A 56 -6.80 -29.66 -9.16
CA LYS A 56 -7.38 -30.00 -10.47
C LYS A 56 -6.88 -29.04 -11.54
N ALA A 57 -6.59 -29.60 -12.72
CA ALA A 57 -6.29 -28.83 -13.92
C ALA A 57 -7.11 -29.37 -15.10
N GLU A 58 -7.79 -28.47 -15.80
CA GLU A 58 -8.48 -28.72 -17.04
C GLU A 58 -7.87 -27.86 -18.14
N ILE A 59 -7.30 -28.47 -19.16
CA ILE A 59 -6.54 -27.78 -20.19
C ILE A 59 -7.12 -28.07 -21.55
N ASN A 60 -7.75 -27.07 -22.16
CA ASN A 60 -8.31 -27.09 -23.51
C ASN A 60 -7.46 -26.22 -24.44
N GLN A 61 -6.26 -26.70 -24.74
CA GLN A 61 -5.33 -25.95 -25.59
C GLN A 61 -5.87 -25.75 -27.02
N PRO A 62 -5.61 -24.59 -27.65
CA PRO A 62 -4.80 -23.46 -27.17
C PRO A 62 -5.59 -22.40 -26.38
N THR A 63 -6.88 -22.58 -26.18
CA THR A 63 -7.81 -21.50 -25.83
C THR A 63 -8.06 -21.29 -24.35
N GLN A 64 -7.92 -22.35 -23.52
CA GLN A 64 -8.27 -22.26 -22.11
C GLN A 64 -7.47 -23.23 -21.25
N ALA A 65 -7.09 -22.78 -20.06
CA ALA A 65 -6.59 -23.62 -18.97
C ALA A 65 -7.23 -23.16 -17.66
N ILE A 66 -7.81 -24.08 -16.90
CA ILE A 66 -8.47 -23.84 -15.61
C ILE A 66 -7.76 -24.66 -14.55
N TYR A 67 -7.32 -23.98 -13.49
CA TYR A 67 -6.70 -24.56 -12.31
C TYR A 67 -7.62 -24.31 -11.12
N GLN A 68 -7.93 -25.33 -10.33
CA GLN A 68 -8.87 -25.24 -9.22
C GLN A 68 -8.37 -25.99 -7.99
N GLY A 69 -8.61 -25.40 -6.81
CA GLY A 69 -8.23 -25.92 -5.50
C GLY A 69 -6.75 -25.74 -5.22
N ASN A 70 -6.44 -25.02 -4.14
CA ASN A 70 -5.08 -24.81 -3.66
C ASN A 70 -4.06 -24.43 -4.75
N VAL A 71 -4.47 -23.53 -5.66
CA VAL A 71 -3.61 -23.12 -6.76
C VAL A 71 -2.41 -22.35 -6.21
N ASP A 72 -1.20 -22.85 -6.47
CA ASP A 72 0.08 -22.22 -6.14
C ASP A 72 0.83 -21.97 -7.45
N LEU A 73 1.04 -20.67 -7.79
CA LEU A 73 1.71 -20.25 -9.01
C LEU A 73 2.96 -19.46 -8.66
N LYS A 74 4.08 -19.88 -9.22
CA LYS A 74 5.39 -19.24 -9.02
C LYS A 74 6.02 -18.89 -10.36
N GLN A 75 6.50 -17.65 -10.46
CA GLN A 75 7.30 -17.17 -11.59
C GLN A 75 8.39 -16.21 -11.10
N GLY A 76 9.60 -16.70 -10.98
CA GLY A 76 10.69 -15.91 -10.41
C GLY A 76 10.38 -15.51 -8.95
N ASN A 77 10.31 -14.20 -8.70
CA ASN A 77 9.95 -13.62 -7.40
C ASN A 77 8.45 -13.39 -7.20
N ARG A 78 7.63 -13.75 -8.20
CA ARG A 78 6.17 -13.64 -8.11
C ARG A 78 5.61 -14.93 -7.56
N HIS A 79 4.79 -14.83 -6.57
CA HIS A 79 4.08 -15.94 -5.94
C HIS A 79 2.60 -15.59 -5.79
N LEU A 80 1.74 -16.43 -6.31
CA LEU A 80 0.30 -16.30 -6.23
C LEU A 80 -0.29 -17.60 -5.69
N VAL A 81 -1.08 -17.47 -4.63
CA VAL A 81 -1.87 -18.56 -4.06
C VAL A 81 -3.35 -18.18 -4.15
N GLY A 82 -4.21 -19.11 -4.59
CA GLY A 82 -5.63 -18.82 -4.75
C GLY A 82 -6.49 -20.05 -4.92
N ASN A 83 -7.81 -19.84 -5.00
CA ASN A 83 -8.76 -20.95 -5.14
C ASN A 83 -8.96 -21.38 -6.58
N SER A 84 -8.99 -20.43 -7.51
CA SER A 84 -9.22 -20.71 -8.92
C SER A 84 -8.47 -19.71 -9.80
N VAL A 85 -7.76 -20.25 -10.79
CA VAL A 85 -7.08 -19.46 -11.82
C VAL A 85 -7.50 -20.01 -13.19
N GLU A 86 -8.14 -19.17 -13.99
CA GLU A 86 -8.48 -19.45 -15.37
C GLU A 86 -7.61 -18.60 -16.30
N VAL A 87 -6.89 -19.24 -17.20
CA VAL A 87 -6.19 -18.56 -18.29
C VAL A 87 -6.95 -18.81 -19.57
N LYS A 88 -7.37 -17.74 -20.25
CA LYS A 88 -8.15 -17.80 -21.46
C LYS A 88 -7.51 -16.97 -22.57
N GLN A 89 -7.41 -17.57 -23.74
CA GLN A 89 -7.00 -16.89 -24.97
C GLN A 89 -8.23 -16.47 -25.76
N THR A 90 -8.32 -15.20 -26.11
CA THR A 90 -9.42 -14.62 -26.90
C THR A 90 -8.86 -13.91 -28.12
N GLY A 91 -9.63 -13.88 -29.22
CA GLY A 91 -9.21 -13.28 -30.49
C GLY A 91 -8.69 -14.32 -31.51
N GLU A 92 -8.51 -13.88 -32.72
CA GLU A 92 -7.99 -14.69 -33.84
C GLU A 92 -6.75 -14.03 -34.47
N GLY A 93 -5.80 -14.84 -34.91
CA GLY A 93 -4.60 -14.40 -35.60
C GLY A 93 -3.74 -13.45 -34.75
N ASN A 94 -3.34 -12.32 -35.33
CA ASN A 94 -2.46 -11.32 -34.70
C ASN A 94 -3.15 -10.47 -33.61
N GLN A 95 -4.46 -10.64 -33.37
CA GLN A 95 -5.22 -9.92 -32.32
C GLN A 95 -5.52 -10.82 -31.12
N THR A 96 -4.79 -11.88 -30.97
CA THR A 96 -4.93 -12.81 -29.84
C THR A 96 -4.47 -12.14 -28.53
N GLN A 97 -5.32 -12.20 -27.51
CA GLN A 97 -5.03 -11.71 -26.18
C GLN A 97 -5.22 -12.83 -25.14
N ARG A 98 -4.35 -12.86 -24.15
CA ARG A 98 -4.40 -13.83 -23.06
C ARG A 98 -4.84 -13.13 -21.78
N TRP A 99 -5.88 -13.65 -21.18
CA TRP A 99 -6.42 -13.16 -19.92
C TRP A 99 -6.28 -14.21 -18.82
N ALA A 100 -5.89 -13.77 -17.64
CA ALA A 100 -5.94 -14.57 -16.43
C ALA A 100 -7.06 -14.03 -15.52
N TYR A 101 -7.92 -14.92 -15.06
CA TYR A 101 -9.00 -14.62 -14.11
C TYR A 101 -8.75 -15.39 -12.83
N LEU A 102 -8.72 -14.68 -11.71
CA LEU A 102 -8.61 -15.22 -10.37
C LEU A 102 -9.96 -15.05 -9.68
N ARG A 103 -10.42 -16.08 -8.99
CA ARG A 103 -11.73 -16.05 -8.34
C ARG A 103 -11.71 -16.72 -6.98
N GLY A 104 -12.49 -16.15 -6.03
CA GLY A 104 -12.74 -16.77 -4.73
C GLY A 104 -11.59 -16.61 -3.75
N GLY A 105 -10.89 -15.49 -3.82
CA GLY A 105 -9.79 -15.12 -2.95
C GLY A 105 -8.42 -15.54 -3.47
N PHE A 106 -7.46 -14.63 -3.37
CA PHE A 106 -6.07 -14.88 -3.70
C PHE A 106 -5.11 -14.05 -2.85
N ASP A 107 -3.89 -14.55 -2.69
CA ASP A 107 -2.74 -13.89 -2.06
C ASP A 107 -1.63 -13.80 -3.12
N TYR A 108 -1.25 -12.58 -3.49
CA TYR A 108 -0.17 -12.30 -4.44
C TYR A 108 0.96 -11.56 -3.75
N LYS A 109 2.18 -12.03 -3.95
CA LYS A 109 3.40 -11.44 -3.40
C LYS A 109 4.48 -11.32 -4.45
N ASP A 110 5.12 -10.17 -4.47
CA ASP A 110 6.38 -9.97 -5.16
C ASP A 110 7.30 -9.02 -4.37
N ASN A 111 8.42 -8.58 -4.96
CA ASN A 111 9.36 -7.65 -4.33
C ASN A 111 8.86 -6.20 -4.25
N GLN A 112 7.66 -5.89 -4.73
CA GLN A 112 7.09 -4.55 -4.73
C GLN A 112 5.79 -4.44 -3.94
N ILE A 113 4.97 -5.50 -3.91
CA ILE A 113 3.66 -5.49 -3.30
C ILE A 113 3.28 -6.86 -2.73
N ASN A 114 2.60 -6.85 -1.59
CA ASN A 114 1.76 -7.94 -1.12
C ASN A 114 0.30 -7.53 -1.33
N LEU A 115 -0.49 -8.37 -1.96
CA LEU A 115 -1.86 -8.06 -2.36
C LEU A 115 -2.78 -9.24 -2.05
N LEU A 116 -3.74 -9.02 -1.16
CA LEU A 116 -4.87 -9.91 -0.93
C LEU A 116 -6.05 -9.36 -1.72
N GLY A 117 -6.73 -10.19 -2.49
CA GLY A 117 -7.91 -9.77 -3.24
C GLY A 117 -8.97 -10.87 -3.30
N ASN A 118 -10.20 -10.50 -3.65
CA ASN A 118 -11.27 -11.46 -3.84
C ASN A 118 -11.28 -12.01 -5.26
N ASP A 119 -11.40 -11.12 -6.24
CA ASP A 119 -11.35 -11.49 -7.64
C ASP A 119 -10.38 -10.58 -8.40
N ALA A 120 -9.77 -11.11 -9.44
CA ALA A 120 -8.92 -10.31 -10.32
C ALA A 120 -9.03 -10.78 -11.79
N SER A 121 -8.77 -9.85 -12.70
CA SER A 121 -8.58 -10.10 -14.12
C SER A 121 -7.35 -9.37 -14.62
N PHE A 122 -6.48 -10.07 -15.32
CA PHE A 122 -5.26 -9.52 -15.89
C PHE A 122 -5.12 -9.90 -17.36
N ASN A 123 -4.85 -8.91 -18.18
CA ASN A 123 -4.38 -9.14 -19.54
C ASN A 123 -2.87 -9.42 -19.48
N LEU A 124 -2.47 -10.64 -19.83
CA LEU A 124 -1.08 -11.08 -19.73
C LEU A 124 -0.17 -10.43 -20.79
N ASP A 125 -0.75 -9.88 -21.84
CA ASP A 125 -0.02 -9.25 -22.95
C ASP A 125 0.16 -7.75 -22.71
N SER A 126 -0.93 -7.03 -22.36
CA SER A 126 -0.87 -5.58 -22.07
C SER A 126 -0.55 -5.23 -20.61
N LYS A 127 -0.54 -6.23 -19.71
CA LYS A 127 -0.35 -6.06 -18.25
C LYS A 127 -1.41 -5.20 -17.55
N ASN A 128 -2.50 -4.87 -18.24
CA ASN A 128 -3.63 -4.18 -17.65
C ASN A 128 -4.48 -5.16 -16.86
N GLY A 129 -5.11 -4.70 -15.81
CA GLY A 129 -5.92 -5.58 -14.98
C GLY A 129 -6.82 -4.85 -14.01
N ASN A 130 -7.66 -5.63 -13.35
CA ASN A 130 -8.56 -5.17 -12.31
C ASN A 130 -8.52 -6.15 -11.14
N VAL A 131 -8.55 -5.61 -9.92
CA VAL A 131 -8.63 -6.37 -8.67
C VAL A 131 -9.76 -5.81 -7.84
N THR A 132 -10.59 -6.67 -7.27
CA THR A 132 -11.69 -6.27 -6.38
C THR A 132 -11.42 -6.66 -4.93
N ASP A 133 -11.92 -5.84 -3.99
CA ASP A 133 -11.81 -6.03 -2.54
C ASP A 133 -10.36 -6.31 -2.11
N ALA A 134 -9.48 -5.39 -2.45
CA ALA A 134 -8.05 -5.53 -2.28
C ALA A 134 -7.57 -4.98 -0.94
N ASP A 135 -6.77 -5.78 -0.21
CA ASP A 135 -5.86 -5.33 0.85
C ASP A 135 -4.44 -5.33 0.29
N TYR A 136 -3.80 -4.17 0.26
CA TYR A 136 -2.47 -4.04 -0.30
C TYR A 136 -1.44 -3.53 0.70
N GLN A 137 -0.21 -4.00 0.54
CA GLN A 137 0.95 -3.57 1.30
C GLN A 137 2.14 -3.39 0.34
N LEU A 138 2.73 -2.19 0.32
CA LEU A 138 3.90 -1.90 -0.49
C LEU A 138 5.15 -2.49 0.18
N VAL A 139 5.96 -3.22 -0.57
CA VAL A 139 7.23 -3.78 -0.12
C VAL A 139 8.37 -2.82 -0.47
N GLY A 140 9.24 -2.55 0.51
CA GLY A 140 10.36 -1.60 0.31
C GLY A 140 9.98 -0.12 0.34
N ARG A 141 8.68 0.19 0.44
CA ARG A 141 8.14 1.53 0.70
C ARG A 141 7.12 1.45 1.82
N GLN A 142 7.07 2.46 2.65
CA GLN A 142 6.07 2.50 3.72
C GLN A 142 4.70 2.81 3.12
N GLY A 143 3.79 1.85 3.14
CA GLY A 143 2.44 2.08 2.69
C GLY A 143 1.61 0.81 2.63
N ARG A 144 0.41 0.89 3.16
CA ARG A 144 -0.61 -0.15 3.09
C ARG A 144 -1.99 0.47 3.02
N GLY A 145 -2.96 -0.29 2.62
CA GLY A 145 -4.35 0.16 2.60
C GLY A 145 -5.27 -0.90 2.02
N LYS A 146 -6.51 -0.48 1.85
CA LYS A 146 -7.58 -1.25 1.24
C LYS A 146 -8.12 -0.48 0.05
N ALA A 147 -8.65 -1.19 -0.92
CA ALA A 147 -9.38 -0.59 -2.02
C ALA A 147 -10.51 -1.53 -2.43
N GLN A 148 -11.68 -0.96 -2.74
CA GLN A 148 -12.79 -1.73 -3.26
C GLN A 148 -12.46 -2.24 -4.68
N GLU A 149 -11.74 -1.44 -5.45
CA GLU A 149 -11.31 -1.78 -6.79
C GLU A 149 -9.95 -1.15 -7.08
N ILE A 150 -9.07 -1.92 -7.70
CA ILE A 150 -7.78 -1.43 -8.22
C ILE A 150 -7.74 -1.72 -9.71
N GLU A 151 -7.66 -0.68 -10.53
CA GLU A 151 -7.40 -0.77 -11.96
C GLU A 151 -5.91 -0.56 -12.21
N LEU A 152 -5.30 -1.49 -12.90
CA LEU A 152 -3.88 -1.45 -13.30
C LEU A 152 -3.79 -1.12 -14.78
N GLY A 153 -3.17 -0.01 -15.10
CA GLY A 153 -2.81 0.39 -16.44
C GLY A 153 -1.30 0.47 -16.62
N ASP A 154 -0.84 0.67 -17.85
CA ASP A 154 0.60 0.74 -18.15
C ASP A 154 1.31 1.87 -17.42
N ASP A 155 0.66 3.03 -17.31
CA ASP A 155 1.24 4.26 -16.78
C ASP A 155 0.55 4.75 -15.50
N TYR A 156 -0.56 4.14 -15.11
CA TYR A 156 -1.33 4.55 -13.95
C TYR A 156 -1.88 3.36 -13.16
N ARG A 157 -2.17 3.62 -11.90
CA ARG A 157 -3.00 2.76 -11.04
C ARG A 157 -4.13 3.59 -10.49
N LEU A 158 -5.34 3.13 -10.66
CA LEU A 158 -6.54 3.76 -10.13
C LEU A 158 -7.12 2.89 -9.02
N MET A 159 -7.26 3.46 -7.83
CA MET A 159 -7.84 2.78 -6.68
C MET A 159 -9.13 3.50 -6.28
N LYS A 160 -10.25 2.79 -6.23
CA LYS A 160 -11.56 3.33 -5.86
C LYS A 160 -11.91 2.96 -4.43
N ASN A 161 -12.52 3.90 -3.70
CA ASN A 161 -12.86 3.76 -2.28
C ASN A 161 -11.69 3.20 -1.48
N ALA A 162 -10.57 3.90 -1.56
CA ALA A 162 -9.29 3.43 -1.08
C ALA A 162 -8.85 4.12 0.21
N THR A 163 -8.08 3.39 1.00
CA THR A 163 -7.39 3.88 2.18
C THR A 163 -5.89 3.80 1.98
N PHE A 164 -5.16 4.67 2.63
CA PHE A 164 -3.70 4.65 2.66
C PHE A 164 -3.17 5.06 4.04
N THR A 165 -2.19 4.32 4.54
CA THR A 165 -1.40 4.69 5.73
C THR A 165 0.02 4.14 5.61
N SER A 166 0.98 4.74 6.32
CA SER A 166 2.32 4.19 6.49
C SER A 166 2.53 3.49 7.84
N CYS A 167 1.49 3.42 8.67
CA CYS A 167 1.57 2.76 9.97
C CYS A 167 1.57 1.23 9.82
N LEU A 168 2.10 0.52 10.83
CA LEU A 168 2.08 -0.95 10.90
C LEU A 168 0.63 -1.48 10.87
N PRO A 169 0.42 -2.75 10.51
CA PRO A 169 -0.94 -3.33 10.35
C PRO A 169 -1.88 -3.09 11.53
N ASP A 170 -1.42 -3.14 12.75
CA ASP A 170 -2.25 -2.98 13.95
C ASP A 170 -2.25 -1.55 14.51
N ASP A 171 -1.56 -0.62 13.84
CA ASP A 171 -1.48 0.78 14.24
C ASP A 171 -2.31 1.64 13.28
N ASN A 172 -3.24 2.41 13.84
CA ASN A 172 -4.10 3.34 13.13
C ASN A 172 -3.88 4.79 13.56
N ALA A 173 -2.64 5.15 13.89
CA ALA A 173 -2.32 6.52 14.30
C ALA A 173 -2.78 7.54 13.27
N TRP A 174 -2.64 7.24 11.98
CA TRP A 174 -3.20 8.05 10.92
C TRP A 174 -3.56 7.23 9.68
N ALA A 175 -4.50 7.73 8.90
CA ALA A 175 -4.87 7.19 7.59
C ALA A 175 -5.46 8.28 6.70
N VAL A 176 -5.41 8.07 5.39
CA VAL A 176 -6.15 8.84 4.41
C VAL A 176 -7.17 7.91 3.75
N ASP A 177 -8.44 8.30 3.77
CA ASP A 177 -9.47 7.68 2.94
C ASP A 177 -9.73 8.59 1.74
N ALA A 178 -9.89 8.01 0.57
CA ALA A 178 -10.26 8.74 -0.64
C ALA A 178 -11.29 7.97 -1.45
N SER A 179 -12.18 8.68 -2.15
CA SER A 179 -13.08 8.05 -3.10
C SER A 179 -12.33 7.49 -4.30
N GLU A 180 -11.24 8.16 -4.66
CA GLU A 180 -10.35 7.75 -5.74
C GLU A 180 -8.91 8.16 -5.42
N ILE A 181 -7.96 7.25 -5.65
CA ILE A 181 -6.52 7.51 -5.65
C ILE A 181 -6.00 7.13 -7.03
N ARG A 182 -5.49 8.10 -7.77
CA ARG A 182 -4.86 7.88 -9.08
C ARG A 182 -3.36 8.08 -8.98
N GLN A 183 -2.60 7.00 -9.13
CA GLN A 183 -1.16 7.03 -9.12
C GLN A 183 -0.62 7.08 -10.54
N HIS A 184 0.11 8.14 -10.88
CA HIS A 184 0.83 8.31 -12.14
C HIS A 184 2.26 7.80 -11.96
N ILE A 185 2.56 6.63 -12.53
CA ILE A 185 3.81 5.90 -12.25
C ILE A 185 5.00 6.62 -12.86
N LYS A 186 4.89 7.04 -14.12
CA LYS A 186 5.98 7.72 -14.86
C LYS A 186 6.27 9.14 -14.33
N GLU A 187 5.21 9.85 -13.95
CA GLU A 187 5.29 11.21 -13.43
C GLU A 187 5.59 11.27 -11.93
N GLU A 188 5.56 10.12 -11.25
CA GLU A 188 5.88 9.97 -9.83
C GLU A 188 5.02 10.84 -8.90
N TYR A 189 3.69 10.88 -9.14
CA TYR A 189 2.75 11.53 -8.23
C TYR A 189 1.45 10.74 -8.10
N ALA A 190 0.70 11.03 -7.05
CA ALA A 190 -0.64 10.51 -6.83
C ALA A 190 -1.63 11.65 -6.61
N GLU A 191 -2.81 11.49 -7.18
CA GLU A 191 -3.98 12.35 -6.98
C GLU A 191 -4.96 11.64 -6.06
N PHE A 192 -5.49 12.39 -5.12
CA PHE A 192 -6.49 11.92 -4.16
C PHE A 192 -7.74 12.77 -4.32
N TRP A 193 -8.86 12.12 -4.59
CA TRP A 193 -10.16 12.77 -4.72
C TRP A 193 -11.02 12.51 -3.50
N HIS A 194 -11.65 13.58 -2.98
CA HIS A 194 -12.45 13.53 -1.76
C HIS A 194 -11.71 12.92 -0.57
N ALA A 195 -10.45 13.35 -0.39
CA ALA A 195 -9.58 12.80 0.63
C ALA A 195 -9.99 13.25 2.04
N ARG A 196 -10.04 12.32 2.96
CA ARG A 196 -10.27 12.52 4.39
C ARG A 196 -9.06 12.04 5.16
N PHE A 197 -8.39 12.93 5.83
CA PHE A 197 -7.30 12.58 6.72
C PHE A 197 -7.85 12.24 8.10
N LYS A 198 -7.50 11.07 8.61
CA LYS A 198 -7.93 10.55 9.90
C LYS A 198 -6.74 10.45 10.86
N VAL A 199 -6.98 10.77 12.11
CA VAL A 199 -6.06 10.53 13.22
C VAL A 199 -6.81 9.70 14.27
N LEU A 200 -6.24 8.56 14.65
CA LEU A 200 -6.89 7.58 15.53
C LEU A 200 -8.32 7.22 15.09
N GLY A 201 -8.52 7.11 13.78
CA GLY A 201 -9.82 6.79 13.17
C GLY A 201 -10.79 7.97 13.05
N VAL A 202 -10.50 9.13 13.66
CA VAL A 202 -11.36 10.33 13.60
C VAL A 202 -10.95 11.20 12.40
N PRO A 203 -11.89 11.57 11.50
CA PRO A 203 -11.59 12.48 10.40
C PRO A 203 -11.33 13.89 10.94
N VAL A 204 -10.12 14.42 10.69
CA VAL A 204 -9.67 15.74 11.18
C VAL A 204 -9.53 16.76 10.06
N PHE A 205 -9.43 16.30 8.81
CA PHE A 205 -9.28 17.19 7.66
C PHE A 205 -9.93 16.55 6.42
N TYR A 206 -10.53 17.37 5.56
CA TYR A 206 -11.11 17.00 4.28
C TYR A 206 -10.61 17.93 3.18
N THR A 207 -10.31 17.36 2.02
CA THR A 207 -10.06 18.13 0.80
C THR A 207 -10.73 17.44 -0.39
N PRO A 208 -11.36 18.20 -1.30
CA PRO A 208 -11.94 17.63 -2.52
C PRO A 208 -10.88 17.08 -3.48
N TYR A 209 -9.68 17.66 -3.47
CA TYR A 209 -8.55 17.25 -4.29
C TYR A 209 -7.23 17.48 -3.57
N LEU A 210 -6.32 16.52 -3.69
CA LEU A 210 -4.96 16.61 -3.16
C LEU A 210 -4.02 15.90 -4.12
N GLN A 211 -2.88 16.50 -4.43
CA GLN A 211 -1.80 15.88 -5.20
C GLN A 211 -0.56 15.75 -4.33
N LEU A 212 0.02 14.55 -4.29
CA LEU A 212 1.23 14.26 -3.53
C LEU A 212 2.30 13.63 -4.42
N PRO A 213 3.58 14.00 -4.29
CA PRO A 213 4.68 13.28 -4.91
C PRO A 213 4.81 11.89 -4.26
N ILE A 214 5.07 10.86 -5.07
CA ILE A 214 5.30 9.47 -4.61
C ILE A 214 6.70 8.96 -4.98
N GLY A 215 7.50 9.76 -5.66
CA GLY A 215 8.87 9.48 -6.06
C GLY A 215 9.84 10.55 -5.55
N ASP A 216 11.05 10.54 -6.10
CA ASP A 216 12.12 11.45 -5.70
C ASP A 216 12.06 12.80 -6.42
N ARG A 217 11.14 12.98 -7.39
CA ARG A 217 11.00 14.22 -8.13
C ARG A 217 10.41 15.32 -7.26
N ARG A 218 11.11 16.44 -7.19
CA ARG A 218 10.61 17.63 -6.50
C ARG A 218 9.48 18.27 -7.31
N ARG A 219 8.37 18.56 -6.63
CA ARG A 219 7.20 19.25 -7.21
C ARG A 219 6.78 20.40 -6.36
N SER A 220 6.29 21.47 -7.01
CA SER A 220 5.64 22.56 -6.29
C SER A 220 4.37 22.05 -5.62
N GLY A 221 4.14 22.50 -4.39
CA GLY A 221 2.95 22.07 -3.65
C GLY A 221 2.90 22.64 -2.24
N LEU A 222 1.81 22.33 -1.57
CA LEU A 222 1.63 22.64 -0.16
C LEU A 222 2.40 21.62 0.68
N LEU A 223 3.26 22.10 1.56
CA LEU A 223 3.93 21.28 2.56
C LEU A 223 2.99 21.05 3.76
N MET A 224 3.35 20.13 4.65
CA MET A 224 2.58 19.86 5.85
C MET A 224 2.41 21.15 6.67
N PRO A 225 1.15 21.50 7.03
CA PRO A 225 0.89 22.65 7.86
C PRO A 225 1.41 22.42 9.28
N THR A 226 1.88 23.48 9.90
CA THR A 226 2.22 23.47 11.31
C THR A 226 1.27 24.36 12.08
N VAL A 227 0.80 23.85 13.21
CA VAL A 227 -0.02 24.60 14.17
C VAL A 227 0.73 24.69 15.49
N GLY A 228 0.59 25.78 16.16
CA GLY A 228 1.20 25.98 17.47
C GLY A 228 0.40 26.95 18.31
N HIS A 229 0.73 26.97 19.59
CA HIS A 229 0.18 27.90 20.57
C HIS A 229 1.31 28.53 21.35
N SER A 230 1.27 29.83 21.46
CA SER A 230 2.16 30.64 22.32
C SER A 230 1.32 31.40 23.33
N SER A 231 1.79 31.48 24.57
CA SER A 231 1.13 32.29 25.61
C SER A 231 1.13 33.77 25.28
N ARG A 232 1.98 34.20 24.35
CA ARG A 232 2.11 35.61 23.94
C ARG A 232 1.25 35.94 22.73
N ASP A 233 1.24 35.03 21.70
CA ASP A 233 0.66 35.31 20.39
C ASP A 233 -0.61 34.47 20.13
N GLY A 234 -1.02 33.59 21.08
CA GLY A 234 -2.17 32.71 20.91
C GLY A 234 -1.90 31.55 19.98
N TYR A 235 -2.95 31.06 19.30
CA TYR A 235 -2.85 30.00 18.32
C TYR A 235 -2.38 30.54 16.96
N TRP A 236 -1.46 29.84 16.34
CA TRP A 236 -0.99 30.17 15.00
C TRP A 236 -1.02 28.96 14.08
N TYR A 237 -1.22 29.24 12.81
CA TYR A 237 -1.19 28.27 11.71
C TYR A 237 -0.23 28.74 10.63
N LYS A 238 0.67 27.88 10.20
CA LYS A 238 1.58 28.13 9.08
C LYS A 238 1.37 27.07 8.03
N GLN A 239 1.08 27.49 6.79
CA GLN A 239 1.01 26.65 5.61
C GLN A 239 2.19 26.96 4.69
N PRO A 240 3.30 26.19 4.75
CA PRO A 240 4.40 26.40 3.82
C PRO A 240 4.00 25.97 2.42
N ILE A 241 4.48 26.72 1.43
CA ILE A 241 4.34 26.40 0.01
C ILE A 241 5.73 26.18 -0.54
N TYR A 242 5.95 25.03 -1.17
CA TYR A 242 7.16 24.77 -1.93
C TYR A 242 6.92 25.10 -3.40
N TRP A 243 7.78 25.93 -3.95
CA TRP A 243 7.77 26.28 -5.38
C TRP A 243 9.04 25.72 -6.02
N ASN A 244 8.88 24.79 -6.94
CA ASN A 244 9.99 24.21 -7.70
C ASN A 244 10.23 25.10 -8.94
N ILE A 245 11.41 25.69 -9.01
CA ILE A 245 11.87 26.55 -10.12
C ILE A 245 12.75 25.72 -11.05
#